data_143cd7c8e4f72418a8f90457701b1fce
#
_entry.id   143cd7c8e4f72418a8f90457701b1fce
#
_cell.length_a   1.000
_cell.length_b   1.000
_cell.length_c   1.000
_cell.angle_alpha   90.00
_cell.angle_beta   90.00
_cell.angle_gamma   90.00
#
_symmetry.space_group_name_H-M   'P 1'
#
loop_
_entity.id
_entity.type
_entity.pdbx_description
1 polymer ?
#
loop_
_entity_poly.entity_id
_entity_poly.type
_entity_poly.pdbx_seq_one_letter_code
_entity_poly.pdbx_strand_id
1 'polypeptide(L)'
;GQGVGVCEGIAKAVKVLLDALGVWCVIAICGNNPEKGIKYRHTWNIVKINGTYYHLDATFDNSLGKDHENTEIRYDYFNLDDKSIFRDHEPLIAPAPKCEEGDHFYYKEKKLSFTKTEDVYRRALQTAKKGRVFTFHWRGGYLTKAVLEELLELIQKAGKEKQKNARISLNWSQAVLRFDYVEDHGEVEPEVVVEEANEGEKE
;
A
#
# COMPACT_ATOMS: atom_id res chain seq x y z
N GLY A 1 -1.47 -26.57 10.10
CA GLY A 1 -0.57 -25.52 10.51
C GLY A 1 -1.15 -24.19 10.11
N GLN A 2 -1.44 -23.31 11.03
CA GLN A 2 -1.77 -21.92 10.73
C GLN A 2 -0.46 -21.28 10.29
N GLY A 3 -0.37 -20.91 9.01
CA GLY A 3 0.82 -20.31 8.43
C GLY A 3 1.01 -18.87 8.86
N VAL A 4 1.60 -18.65 10.02
CA VAL A 4 2.17 -17.36 10.36
C VAL A 4 3.53 -17.29 9.66
N GLY A 5 3.59 -16.62 8.52
CA GLY A 5 4.82 -16.44 7.78
C GLY A 5 5.51 -15.16 8.24
N VAL A 6 6.74 -15.26 8.73
CA VAL A 6 7.64 -14.11 8.84
C VAL A 6 8.12 -13.68 7.45
N CYS A 7 8.59 -12.44 7.30
CA CYS A 7 9.02 -11.86 6.01
C CYS A 7 9.90 -12.78 5.17
N GLU A 8 10.86 -13.48 5.78
CA GLU A 8 11.74 -14.42 5.09
C GLU A 8 10.97 -15.61 4.48
N GLY A 9 10.02 -16.17 5.20
CA GLY A 9 9.18 -17.27 4.71
C GLY A 9 8.31 -16.86 3.54
N ILE A 10 7.71 -15.67 3.62
CA ILE A 10 6.89 -15.08 2.56
C ILE A 10 7.73 -14.79 1.32
N ALA A 11 8.89 -14.13 1.48
CA ALA A 11 9.77 -13.82 0.35
C ALA A 11 10.30 -15.08 -0.36
N LYS A 12 10.62 -16.15 0.40
CA LYS A 12 10.99 -17.44 -0.16
C LYS A 12 9.84 -18.11 -0.91
N ALA A 13 8.62 -18.06 -0.37
CA ALA A 13 7.44 -18.63 -1.03
C ALA A 13 7.14 -17.89 -2.34
N VAL A 14 7.19 -16.57 -2.34
CA VAL A 14 7.03 -15.74 -3.55
C VAL A 14 8.09 -16.13 -4.60
N LYS A 15 9.36 -16.25 -4.18
CA LYS A 15 10.43 -16.65 -5.11
C LYS A 15 10.16 -18.02 -5.74
N VAL A 16 9.81 -19.02 -4.96
CA VAL A 16 9.51 -20.38 -5.46
C VAL A 16 8.36 -20.36 -6.47
N LEU A 17 7.29 -19.62 -6.17
CA LEU A 17 6.14 -19.50 -7.06
C LEU A 17 6.51 -18.79 -8.37
N LEU A 18 7.25 -17.71 -8.30
CA LEU A 18 7.67 -16.94 -9.49
C LEU A 18 8.67 -17.73 -10.34
N ASP A 19 9.62 -18.45 -9.73
CA ASP A 19 10.53 -19.33 -10.44
C ASP A 19 9.75 -20.44 -11.20
N ALA A 20 8.73 -21.03 -10.58
CA ALA A 20 7.87 -22.03 -11.21
C ALA A 20 7.05 -21.46 -12.39
N LEU A 21 6.76 -20.16 -12.37
CA LEU A 21 6.10 -19.43 -13.46
C LEU A 21 7.09 -18.91 -14.53
N GLY A 22 8.39 -19.14 -14.36
CA GLY A 22 9.42 -18.63 -15.27
C GLY A 22 9.68 -17.12 -15.12
N VAL A 23 9.26 -16.50 -14.03
CA VAL A 23 9.51 -15.10 -13.73
C VAL A 23 10.77 -14.96 -12.89
N TRP A 24 11.75 -14.24 -13.42
CA TRP A 24 13.00 -14.00 -12.69
C TRP A 24 12.74 -13.24 -11.39
N CYS A 25 13.26 -13.77 -10.28
CA CYS A 25 13.07 -13.23 -8.96
C CYS A 25 14.29 -13.47 -8.07
N VAL A 26 14.65 -12.49 -7.26
CA VAL A 26 15.63 -12.63 -6.17
C VAL A 26 15.05 -12.14 -4.85
N ILE A 27 15.67 -12.55 -3.74
CA ILE A 27 15.34 -12.07 -2.41
C ILE A 27 16.24 -10.87 -2.10
N ALA A 28 15.64 -9.74 -1.80
CA ALA A 28 16.28 -8.55 -1.30
C ALA A 28 16.32 -8.59 0.23
N ILE A 29 17.42 -8.12 0.83
CA ILE A 29 17.62 -8.11 2.27
C ILE A 29 18.15 -6.75 2.68
N CYS A 30 17.51 -6.09 3.64
CA CYS A 30 18.04 -4.88 4.27
C CYS A 30 18.66 -5.16 5.65
N GLY A 31 19.40 -4.19 6.16
CA GLY A 31 19.91 -4.20 7.53
C GLY A 31 18.82 -3.88 8.56
N ASN A 32 19.14 -4.11 9.83
CA ASN A 32 18.41 -3.51 10.94
C ASN A 32 18.87 -2.06 11.16
N ASN A 33 18.04 -1.25 11.78
CA ASN A 33 18.36 0.11 12.18
C ASN A 33 17.83 0.41 13.58
N PRO A 34 18.59 0.08 14.63
CA PRO A 34 18.16 0.26 16.03
C PRO A 34 17.84 1.73 16.36
N GLU A 35 18.48 2.70 15.72
CA GLU A 35 18.22 4.13 15.94
C GLU A 35 16.80 4.54 15.50
N LYS A 36 16.27 3.86 14.47
CA LYS A 36 14.89 4.01 14.01
C LYS A 36 13.93 3.00 14.66
N GLY A 37 14.38 2.24 15.65
CA GLY A 37 13.57 1.19 16.28
C GLY A 37 13.44 -0.09 15.46
N ILE A 38 14.13 -0.20 14.32
CA ILE A 38 14.11 -1.39 13.45
C ILE A 38 15.07 -2.42 14.02
N LYS A 39 14.54 -3.41 14.74
CA LYS A 39 15.34 -4.42 15.47
C LYS A 39 15.87 -5.54 14.60
N TYR A 40 15.19 -5.85 13.51
CA TYR A 40 15.44 -7.02 12.68
C TYR A 40 15.69 -6.65 11.24
N ARG A 41 16.37 -7.54 10.51
CA ARG A 41 16.49 -7.47 9.06
C ARG A 41 15.14 -7.76 8.43
N HIS A 42 14.83 -7.02 7.36
CA HIS A 42 13.65 -7.30 6.55
C HIS A 42 14.04 -7.91 5.21
N THR A 43 13.17 -8.75 4.66
CA THR A 43 13.34 -9.42 3.37
C THR A 43 12.11 -9.28 2.51
N TRP A 44 12.33 -9.02 1.22
CA TRP A 44 11.29 -8.95 0.19
C TRP A 44 11.84 -9.47 -1.14
N ASN A 45 11.19 -9.20 -2.24
CA ASN A 45 11.61 -9.69 -3.55
C ASN A 45 11.92 -8.55 -4.52
N ILE A 46 12.85 -8.82 -5.47
CA ILE A 46 13.00 -8.04 -6.69
C ILE A 46 12.65 -8.96 -7.85
N VAL A 47 11.77 -8.50 -8.72
CA VAL A 47 11.26 -9.25 -9.87
C VAL A 47 11.66 -8.56 -11.17
N LYS A 48 11.77 -9.33 -12.27
CA LYS A 48 12.03 -8.78 -13.60
C LYS A 48 10.83 -8.97 -14.49
N ILE A 49 10.29 -7.86 -15.01
CA ILE A 49 9.14 -7.82 -15.92
C ILE A 49 9.57 -7.08 -17.19
N ASN A 50 9.47 -7.70 -18.34
CA ASN A 50 9.81 -7.11 -19.64
C ASN A 50 11.21 -6.43 -19.68
N GLY A 51 12.18 -7.02 -19.00
CA GLY A 51 13.55 -6.49 -18.96
C GLY A 51 13.86 -5.50 -17.83
N THR A 52 12.85 -5.00 -17.14
CA THR A 52 12.95 -4.01 -16.05
C THR A 52 12.74 -4.65 -14.68
N TYR A 53 13.38 -4.11 -13.65
CA TYR A 53 13.33 -4.65 -12.29
C TYR A 53 12.41 -3.83 -11.40
N TYR A 54 11.70 -4.51 -10.50
CA TYR A 54 10.74 -3.91 -9.56
C TYR A 54 10.84 -4.58 -8.20
N HIS A 55 10.63 -3.79 -7.14
CA HIS A 55 10.44 -4.32 -5.78
C HIS A 55 9.03 -4.86 -5.59
N LEU A 56 8.93 -5.97 -4.89
CA LEU A 56 7.68 -6.63 -4.51
C LEU A 56 7.77 -7.06 -3.05
N ASP A 57 7.01 -6.42 -2.16
CA ASP A 57 6.94 -6.82 -0.75
C ASP A 57 5.55 -7.31 -0.37
N ALA A 58 5.35 -8.60 -0.52
CA ALA A 58 4.11 -9.26 -0.15
C ALA A 58 3.88 -9.30 1.38
N THR A 59 4.93 -9.15 2.19
CA THR A 59 4.80 -9.11 3.65
C THR A 59 4.16 -7.80 4.08
N PHE A 60 4.66 -6.68 3.57
CA PHE A 60 4.12 -5.36 3.86
C PHE A 60 2.69 -5.22 3.31
N ASP A 61 2.45 -5.66 2.08
CA ASP A 61 1.08 -5.68 1.53
C ASP A 61 0.11 -6.49 2.40
N ASN A 62 0.55 -7.66 2.88
CA ASN A 62 -0.28 -8.52 3.75
C ASN A 62 -0.46 -7.97 5.18
N SER A 63 0.37 -7.04 5.62
CA SER A 63 0.24 -6.40 6.94
C SER A 63 -0.82 -5.31 6.98
N LEU A 64 -1.20 -4.77 5.83
CA LEU A 64 -2.17 -3.69 5.69
C LEU A 64 -3.62 -4.21 5.68
N GLY A 65 -4.56 -3.36 6.08
CA GLY A 65 -6.00 -3.64 5.98
C GLY A 65 -6.53 -4.65 6.98
N LYS A 66 -5.79 -5.00 8.03
CA LYS A 66 -6.21 -5.98 9.05
C LYS A 66 -7.32 -5.50 9.97
N ASP A 67 -7.51 -4.20 10.07
CA ASP A 67 -8.46 -3.59 11.02
C ASP A 67 -9.89 -3.48 10.45
N HIS A 68 -10.14 -4.00 9.25
CA HIS A 68 -11.45 -3.95 8.61
C HIS A 68 -12.00 -5.36 8.36
N GLU A 69 -13.29 -5.55 8.60
CA GLU A 69 -14.02 -6.82 8.39
C GLU A 69 -13.93 -7.34 6.95
N ASN A 70 -13.66 -6.46 5.99
CA ASN A 70 -13.41 -6.80 4.59
C ASN A 70 -11.92 -6.65 4.28
N THR A 71 -11.16 -7.72 4.48
CA THR A 71 -9.74 -7.81 4.11
C THR A 71 -9.59 -7.86 2.60
N GLU A 72 -9.47 -6.70 1.96
CA GLU A 72 -9.03 -6.65 0.57
C GLU A 72 -7.51 -6.82 0.51
N ILE A 73 -7.06 -7.52 -0.53
CA ILE A 73 -5.61 -7.61 -0.81
C ILE A 73 -5.10 -6.22 -1.16
N ARG A 74 -4.05 -5.78 -0.47
CA ARG A 74 -3.35 -4.52 -0.72
C ARG A 74 -2.21 -4.75 -1.72
N TYR A 75 -1.87 -3.70 -2.45
CA TYR A 75 -0.82 -3.72 -3.48
C TYR A 75 0.05 -2.47 -3.40
N ASP A 76 0.23 -1.95 -2.20
CA ASP A 76 0.97 -0.71 -1.92
C ASP A 76 2.46 -0.87 -2.17
N TYR A 77 2.95 -2.13 -2.08
CA TYR A 77 4.35 -2.53 -2.28
C TYR A 77 4.53 -3.46 -3.48
N PHE A 78 3.64 -3.36 -4.46
CA PHE A 78 3.66 -4.21 -5.65
C PHE A 78 4.23 -3.47 -6.85
N ASN A 79 5.42 -3.89 -7.33
CA ASN A 79 6.17 -3.31 -8.45
C ASN A 79 6.61 -1.86 -8.22
N LEU A 80 7.24 -1.59 -7.09
CA LEU A 80 7.83 -0.30 -6.75
C LEU A 80 9.22 -0.11 -7.36
N ASP A 81 9.58 1.16 -7.61
CA ASP A 81 10.95 1.58 -7.87
C ASP A 81 11.77 1.76 -6.58
N ASP A 82 13.08 1.94 -6.71
CA ASP A 82 13.99 2.20 -5.59
C ASP A 82 13.57 3.44 -4.79
N LYS A 83 13.16 4.51 -5.48
CA LYS A 83 12.76 5.76 -4.83
C LYS A 83 11.53 5.57 -3.92
N SER A 84 10.61 4.70 -4.30
CA SER A 84 9.39 4.45 -3.55
C SER A 84 9.60 3.45 -2.42
N ILE A 85 10.30 2.34 -2.67
CA ILE A 85 10.50 1.33 -1.63
C ILE A 85 11.35 1.86 -0.46
N PHE A 86 12.40 2.64 -0.74
CA PHE A 86 13.27 3.18 0.30
C PHE A 86 12.72 4.38 1.07
N ARG A 87 11.43 4.69 0.92
CA ARG A 87 10.75 5.64 1.82
C ARG A 87 10.56 5.08 3.22
N ASP A 88 10.36 3.77 3.31
CA ASP A 88 10.08 3.05 4.56
C ASP A 88 10.88 1.75 4.73
N HIS A 89 11.67 1.36 3.74
CA HIS A 89 12.62 0.26 3.84
C HIS A 89 14.05 0.77 4.03
N GLU A 90 14.84 0.03 4.80
CA GLU A 90 16.26 0.32 4.97
C GLU A 90 17.06 -0.11 3.72
N PRO A 91 18.25 0.49 3.49
CA PRO A 91 19.10 0.15 2.37
C PRO A 91 19.48 -1.34 2.33
N LEU A 92 19.62 -1.89 1.13
CA LEU A 92 20.05 -3.27 0.92
C LEU A 92 21.46 -3.51 1.47
N ILE A 93 21.66 -4.65 2.11
CA ILE A 93 22.98 -5.09 2.61
C ILE A 93 23.74 -5.95 1.60
N ALA A 94 23.11 -6.37 0.52
CA ALA A 94 23.72 -7.11 -0.57
C ALA A 94 23.43 -6.43 -1.91
N PRO A 95 24.34 -6.53 -2.89
CA PRO A 95 24.10 -6.01 -4.22
C PRO A 95 22.85 -6.63 -4.86
N ALA A 96 22.03 -5.79 -5.47
CA ALA A 96 20.85 -6.19 -6.22
C ALA A 96 20.68 -5.30 -7.46
N PRO A 97 19.92 -5.77 -8.48
CA PRO A 97 19.57 -4.91 -9.60
C PRO A 97 18.84 -3.66 -9.14
N LYS A 98 19.13 -2.54 -9.80
CA LYS A 98 18.40 -1.28 -9.57
C LYS A 98 17.01 -1.35 -10.18
N CYS A 99 16.04 -0.83 -9.43
CA CYS A 99 14.65 -0.69 -9.85
C CYS A 99 14.38 0.80 -10.15
N GLU A 100 14.69 1.22 -11.36
CA GLU A 100 14.67 2.65 -11.73
C GLU A 100 13.30 3.13 -12.21
N GLU A 101 12.45 2.20 -12.66
CA GLU A 101 11.15 2.49 -13.26
C GLU A 101 10.01 2.16 -12.27
N GLY A 102 9.04 3.07 -12.19
CA GLY A 102 7.84 2.88 -11.38
C GLY A 102 6.54 2.83 -12.22
N ASP A 103 6.64 2.46 -13.50
CA ASP A 103 5.55 2.44 -14.46
C ASP A 103 4.58 1.27 -14.22
N HIS A 104 5.09 0.09 -13.83
CA HIS A 104 4.30 -1.09 -13.48
C HIS A 104 3.84 -1.14 -12.02
N PHE A 105 3.93 -0.04 -11.27
CA PHE A 105 3.30 0.05 -9.97
C PHE A 105 1.80 -0.24 -10.08
N TYR A 106 1.29 -1.14 -9.24
CA TYR A 106 -0.07 -1.69 -9.35
C TYR A 106 -1.15 -0.62 -9.59
N TYR A 107 -1.16 0.44 -8.79
CA TYR A 107 -2.19 1.48 -8.90
C TYR A 107 -2.08 2.31 -10.18
N LYS A 108 -0.90 2.45 -10.77
CA LYS A 108 -0.72 3.08 -12.09
C LYS A 108 -1.25 2.17 -13.20
N GLU A 109 -0.87 0.90 -13.20
CA GLU A 109 -1.35 -0.11 -14.15
C GLU A 109 -2.88 -0.21 -14.15
N LYS A 110 -3.50 -0.21 -12.98
CA LYS A 110 -4.96 -0.29 -12.81
C LYS A 110 -5.70 1.03 -13.00
N LYS A 111 -4.98 2.13 -13.34
CA LYS A 111 -5.55 3.49 -13.47
C LYS A 111 -6.24 3.95 -12.17
N LEU A 112 -5.67 3.56 -11.04
CA LEU A 112 -6.08 3.93 -9.69
C LEU A 112 -5.10 4.92 -9.04
N SER A 113 -4.34 5.64 -9.86
CA SER A 113 -3.35 6.63 -9.43
C SER A 113 -3.79 8.01 -9.94
N PHE A 114 -4.07 8.92 -9.01
CA PHE A 114 -4.69 10.22 -9.31
C PHE A 114 -3.73 11.38 -9.10
N THR A 115 -3.91 12.43 -9.90
CA THR A 115 -3.15 13.68 -9.84
C THR A 115 -4.03 14.89 -9.52
N LYS A 116 -5.35 14.71 -9.55
CA LYS A 116 -6.32 15.78 -9.33
C LYS A 116 -7.33 15.36 -8.26
N THR A 117 -7.59 16.25 -7.33
CA THR A 117 -8.52 16.03 -6.23
C THR A 117 -9.97 15.86 -6.72
N GLU A 118 -10.33 16.51 -7.84
CA GLU A 118 -11.65 16.36 -8.46
C GLU A 118 -11.92 14.94 -8.98
N ASP A 119 -10.87 14.25 -9.45
CA ASP A 119 -11.00 12.86 -9.91
C ASP A 119 -11.24 11.91 -8.71
N VAL A 120 -10.58 12.18 -7.58
CA VAL A 120 -10.82 11.46 -6.33
C VAL A 120 -12.25 11.70 -5.85
N TYR A 121 -12.72 12.95 -5.85
CA TYR A 121 -14.10 13.28 -5.46
C TYR A 121 -15.15 12.55 -6.30
N ARG A 122 -14.96 12.54 -7.64
CA ARG A 122 -15.84 11.79 -8.54
C ARG A 122 -15.89 10.30 -8.21
N ARG A 123 -14.74 9.70 -7.89
CA ARG A 123 -14.69 8.30 -7.46
C ARG A 123 -15.35 8.09 -6.10
N ALA A 124 -15.15 9.02 -5.16
CA ALA A 124 -15.77 8.99 -3.85
C ALA A 124 -17.31 8.98 -3.95
N LEU A 125 -17.89 9.83 -4.79
CA LEU A 125 -19.35 9.84 -5.05
C LEU A 125 -19.86 8.49 -5.61
N GLN A 126 -19.11 7.89 -6.53
CA GLN A 126 -19.47 6.58 -7.09
C GLN A 126 -19.40 5.46 -6.04
N THR A 127 -18.37 5.52 -5.17
CA THR A 127 -18.14 4.57 -4.09
C THR A 127 -19.24 4.68 -3.04
N ALA A 128 -19.61 5.90 -2.62
CA ALA A 128 -20.69 6.16 -1.68
C ALA A 128 -22.04 5.62 -2.19
N LYS A 129 -22.30 5.75 -3.50
CA LYS A 129 -23.51 5.22 -4.14
C LYS A 129 -23.53 3.69 -4.18
N LYS A 130 -22.39 3.04 -4.44
CA LYS A 130 -22.29 1.58 -4.67
C LYS A 130 -22.04 0.77 -3.41
N GLY A 131 -21.68 1.40 -2.29
CA GLY A 131 -21.34 0.72 -1.03
C GLY A 131 -20.13 -0.20 -1.14
N ARG A 132 -19.12 0.16 -1.94
CA ARG A 132 -17.89 -0.61 -2.14
C ARG A 132 -16.71 0.09 -1.46
N VAL A 133 -15.63 -0.67 -1.24
CA VAL A 133 -14.32 -0.12 -0.85
C VAL A 133 -13.63 0.43 -2.09
N PHE A 134 -12.85 1.50 -1.90
CA PHE A 134 -12.01 2.06 -2.95
C PHE A 134 -10.62 2.37 -2.42
N THR A 135 -9.60 1.89 -3.12
CA THR A 135 -8.19 2.13 -2.79
C THR A 135 -7.50 2.81 -3.97
N PHE A 136 -6.73 3.84 -3.70
CA PHE A 136 -6.04 4.61 -4.73
C PHE A 136 -4.70 5.17 -4.25
N HIS A 137 -3.79 5.40 -5.19
CA HIS A 137 -2.52 6.09 -4.99
C HIS A 137 -2.63 7.55 -5.38
N TRP A 138 -2.09 8.44 -4.55
CA TRP A 138 -1.95 9.85 -4.87
C TRP A 138 -0.58 10.14 -5.50
N ARG A 139 -0.56 10.80 -6.67
CA ARG A 139 0.66 11.26 -7.36
C ARG A 139 0.56 12.70 -7.88
N GLY A 140 -0.35 13.50 -7.37
CA GLY A 140 -0.53 14.93 -7.72
C GLY A 140 0.52 15.85 -7.08
N GLY A 141 1.67 15.33 -6.74
CA GLY A 141 2.75 15.96 -5.99
C GLY A 141 3.04 15.21 -4.68
N TYR A 142 3.80 15.83 -3.79
CA TYR A 142 3.99 15.26 -2.44
C TYR A 142 2.66 15.26 -1.69
N LEU A 143 2.39 14.18 -0.98
CA LEU A 143 1.26 14.11 -0.06
C LEU A 143 1.60 14.93 1.19
N THR A 144 1.36 16.24 1.10
CA THR A 144 1.50 17.15 2.25
C THR A 144 0.27 17.04 3.15
N LYS A 145 0.38 17.58 4.37
CA LYS A 145 -0.76 17.66 5.29
C LYS A 145 -1.95 18.39 4.65
N ALA A 146 -1.70 19.51 3.97
CA ALA A 146 -2.75 20.29 3.31
C ALA A 146 -3.45 19.52 2.18
N VAL A 147 -2.68 18.78 1.36
CA VAL A 147 -3.26 17.92 0.30
C VAL A 147 -4.07 16.77 0.91
N LEU A 148 -3.56 16.18 1.99
CA LEU A 148 -4.31 15.13 2.70
C LEU A 148 -5.63 15.67 3.26
N GLU A 149 -5.61 16.82 3.94
CA GLU A 149 -6.82 17.47 4.47
C GLU A 149 -7.85 17.72 3.37
N GLU A 150 -7.43 18.24 2.21
CA GLU A 150 -8.32 18.43 1.05
C GLU A 150 -8.93 17.11 0.56
N LEU A 151 -8.11 16.06 0.43
CA LEU A 151 -8.60 14.73 0.01
C LEU A 151 -9.59 14.15 1.01
N LEU A 152 -9.31 14.26 2.31
CA LEU A 152 -10.21 13.80 3.37
C LEU A 152 -11.55 14.56 3.35
N GLU A 153 -11.52 15.88 3.22
CA GLU A 153 -12.72 16.71 3.13
C GLU A 153 -13.59 16.32 1.93
N LEU A 154 -12.98 16.08 0.77
CA LEU A 154 -13.71 15.67 -0.44
C LEU A 154 -14.32 14.27 -0.34
N ILE A 155 -13.60 13.31 0.26
CA ILE A 155 -14.11 11.97 0.51
C ILE A 155 -15.29 12.03 1.50
N GLN A 156 -15.17 12.78 2.59
CA GLN A 156 -16.24 12.95 3.57
C GLN A 156 -17.46 13.67 2.97
N LYS A 157 -17.23 14.74 2.18
CA LYS A 157 -18.29 15.45 1.47
C LYS A 157 -19.10 14.52 0.57
N ALA A 158 -18.42 13.65 -0.18
CA ALA A 158 -19.06 12.68 -1.04
C ALA A 158 -19.95 11.68 -0.27
N GLY A 159 -19.52 11.29 0.93
CA GLY A 159 -20.32 10.46 1.85
C GLY A 159 -21.56 11.19 2.35
N LYS A 160 -21.40 12.41 2.85
CA LYS A 160 -22.50 13.24 3.37
C LYS A 160 -23.61 13.49 2.33
N GLU A 161 -23.25 13.64 1.04
CA GLU A 161 -24.24 13.75 -0.04
C GLU A 161 -25.13 12.49 -0.18
N LYS A 162 -24.72 11.37 0.39
CA LYS A 162 -25.43 10.08 0.41
C LYS A 162 -25.83 9.65 1.81
N GLN A 163 -25.80 10.56 2.81
CA GLN A 163 -26.10 10.28 4.21
C GLN A 163 -25.23 9.15 4.79
N LYS A 164 -23.94 9.19 4.46
CA LYS A 164 -22.95 8.19 4.88
C LYS A 164 -21.72 8.85 5.47
N ASN A 165 -21.10 8.17 6.41
CA ASN A 165 -19.82 8.53 6.99
C ASN A 165 -18.68 7.77 6.30
N ALA A 166 -17.58 8.45 6.03
CA ALA A 166 -16.38 7.84 5.47
C ALA A 166 -15.54 7.20 6.56
N ARG A 167 -15.04 5.98 6.30
CA ARG A 167 -13.92 5.38 7.02
C ARG A 167 -12.74 5.37 6.09
N ILE A 168 -11.60 5.90 6.54
CA ILE A 168 -10.44 6.15 5.69
C ILE A 168 -9.20 5.56 6.34
N SER A 169 -8.43 4.79 5.59
CA SER A 169 -7.10 4.32 5.97
C SER A 169 -6.05 4.92 5.05
N LEU A 170 -4.90 5.26 5.61
CA LEU A 170 -3.80 5.91 4.91
C LEU A 170 -2.49 5.17 5.14
N ASN A 171 -1.87 4.68 4.07
CA ASN A 171 -0.45 4.36 4.03
C ASN A 171 0.31 5.62 3.57
N TRP A 172 0.87 6.33 4.55
CA TRP A 172 1.56 7.61 4.30
C TRP A 172 2.78 7.45 3.40
N SER A 173 3.62 6.46 3.68
CA SER A 173 4.89 6.25 2.97
C SER A 173 4.68 6.05 1.48
N GLN A 174 3.65 5.32 1.10
CA GLN A 174 3.34 5.03 -0.30
C GLN A 174 2.25 5.95 -0.88
N ALA A 175 1.74 6.90 -0.09
CA ALA A 175 0.65 7.80 -0.48
C ALA A 175 -0.56 7.05 -1.05
N VAL A 176 -0.95 5.97 -0.39
CA VAL A 176 -2.11 5.15 -0.75
C VAL A 176 -3.21 5.35 0.28
N LEU A 177 -4.39 5.73 -0.20
CA LEU A 177 -5.59 5.90 0.63
C LEU A 177 -6.60 4.80 0.26
N ARG A 178 -7.23 4.24 1.29
CA ARG A 178 -8.37 3.33 1.17
C ARG A 178 -9.54 3.92 1.93
N PHE A 179 -10.72 3.89 1.33
CA PHE A 179 -11.92 4.34 2.01
C PHE A 179 -13.14 3.51 1.63
N ASP A 180 -14.09 3.46 2.54
CA ASP A 180 -15.44 2.98 2.35
C ASP A 180 -16.43 3.90 3.08
N TYR A 181 -17.71 3.58 2.97
CA TYR A 181 -18.78 4.36 3.58
C TYR A 181 -19.72 3.48 4.37
N VAL A 182 -20.05 3.93 5.56
CA VAL A 182 -21.08 3.33 6.44
C VAL A 182 -22.26 4.28 6.56
N GLU A 183 -23.43 3.76 6.89
CA GLU A 183 -24.61 4.57 7.13
C GLU A 183 -24.37 5.56 8.28
N ASP A 184 -24.83 6.79 8.10
CA ASP A 184 -24.71 7.84 9.12
C ASP A 184 -25.77 7.64 10.19
N HIS A 185 -25.38 7.19 11.37
CA HIS A 185 -26.24 7.06 12.53
C HIS A 185 -26.16 8.24 13.50
N GLY A 186 -25.51 9.34 13.08
CA GLY A 186 -25.48 10.61 13.83
C GLY A 186 -24.49 10.68 15.01
N GLU A 187 -23.74 9.62 15.29
CA GLU A 187 -22.87 9.54 16.49
C GLU A 187 -21.37 9.31 16.19
N VAL A 188 -20.97 9.15 14.95
CA VAL A 188 -19.58 8.77 14.63
C VAL A 188 -18.91 9.85 13.80
N GLU A 189 -17.86 10.46 14.34
CA GLU A 189 -16.94 11.29 13.54
C GLU A 189 -16.22 10.41 12.50
N PRO A 190 -15.85 10.98 11.35
CA PRO A 190 -15.12 10.25 10.32
C PRO A 190 -13.82 9.69 10.87
N GLU A 191 -13.65 8.39 10.81
CA GLU A 191 -12.45 7.71 11.30
C GLU A 191 -11.36 7.75 10.23
N VAL A 192 -10.20 8.31 10.59
CA VAL A 192 -8.99 8.27 9.75
C VAL A 192 -7.92 7.50 10.50
N VAL A 193 -7.55 6.35 9.96
CA VAL A 193 -6.49 5.48 10.50
C VAL A 193 -5.25 5.57 9.63
N VAL A 194 -4.10 5.91 10.22
CA VAL A 194 -2.80 5.80 9.56
C VAL A 194 -2.33 4.37 9.72
N GLU A 195 -2.19 3.66 8.60
CA GLU A 195 -1.68 2.29 8.57
C GLU A 195 -0.16 2.32 8.43
N GLU A 196 0.53 1.57 9.28
CA GLU A 196 1.96 1.31 9.16
C GLU A 196 2.16 -0.14 8.71
N ALA A 197 2.68 -0.31 7.50
CA ALA A 197 3.10 -1.63 7.03
C ALA A 197 4.27 -2.15 7.88
N ASN A 198 4.27 -3.43 8.19
CA ASN A 198 5.27 -4.03 9.07
C ASN A 198 5.68 -5.45 8.63
N GLU A 199 6.74 -5.95 9.24
CA GLU A 199 7.33 -7.26 8.94
C GLU A 199 6.48 -8.47 9.39
N GLY A 200 5.30 -8.24 9.96
CA GLY A 200 4.48 -9.23 10.62
C GLY A 200 4.88 -9.42 12.09
N GLU A 201 3.94 -9.88 12.91
CA GLU A 201 4.22 -10.17 14.32
C GLU A 201 5.20 -11.33 14.42
N LYS A 202 6.32 -11.09 15.07
CA LYS A 202 7.22 -12.13 15.57
C LYS A 202 6.80 -12.41 17.01
N GLU A 203 6.18 -13.58 17.23
CA GLU A 203 6.11 -14.15 18.59
C GLU A 203 7.50 -14.45 19.11
#